data_3d927bd2852d8232563205bbcef104a3
#
_entry.id   3d927bd2852d8232563205bbcef104a3
#
_cell.length_a   1.000
_cell.length_b   1.000
_cell.length_c   1.000
_cell.angle_alpha   90.00
_cell.angle_beta   90.00
_cell.angle_gamma   90.00
#
_symmetry.space_group_name_H-M   'P 1'
#
loop_
_entity.id
_entity.type
_entity.pdbx_description
1 polymer ?
#
loop_
_entity_poly.entity_id
_entity_poly.type
_entity_poly.pdbx_seq_one_letter_code
_entity_poly.pdbx_strand_id
1 'polypeptide(L)'
;MVAAKAKADWIPDRQDIIWIDCNPQAGREMRDRHPFLVLSPRAFNARTSLVIGLPMTTAEYNADNPFALAVGAAKGAKAGKTSYVLCHQPKSFDWRIREASPHRLKRLPDSPFFEVCAVLNQIIQLA
;
A
#
# COMPACT_ATOMS: atom_id res chain seq x y z
N MET A 1 12.54 7.71 10.44
CA MET A 1 11.53 8.64 10.96
C MET A 1 10.19 7.94 11.08
N VAL A 2 9.54 8.12 12.19
CA VAL A 2 8.25 7.50 12.47
C VAL A 2 7.14 8.31 11.80
N ALA A 3 6.18 7.64 11.19
CA ALA A 3 5.02 8.29 10.61
C ALA A 3 4.22 9.02 11.70
N ALA A 4 3.58 10.12 11.32
CA ALA A 4 2.72 10.85 12.23
C ALA A 4 1.57 9.95 12.72
N LYS A 5 1.20 10.11 13.98
CA LYS A 5 0.07 9.38 14.55
C LYS A 5 -1.22 9.83 13.87
N ALA A 6 -2.07 8.89 13.49
CA ALA A 6 -3.35 9.19 12.84
C ALA A 6 -4.29 9.91 13.79
N LYS A 7 -5.12 10.80 13.26
CA LYS A 7 -6.21 11.42 14.01
C LYS A 7 -7.24 10.38 14.40
N ALA A 8 -7.93 10.60 15.54
CA ALA A 8 -8.87 9.61 16.09
C ALA A 8 -10.02 9.26 15.14
N ASP A 9 -10.43 10.18 14.28
CA ASP A 9 -11.53 10.00 13.31
C ASP A 9 -11.06 9.64 11.90
N TRP A 10 -9.74 9.49 11.69
CA TRP A 10 -9.22 9.12 10.39
C TRP A 10 -9.51 7.66 10.06
N ILE A 11 -9.98 7.43 8.86
CA ILE A 11 -10.24 6.10 8.31
C ILE A 11 -9.62 6.03 6.92
N PRO A 12 -8.81 4.99 6.62
CA PRO A 12 -8.25 4.86 5.28
C PRO A 12 -9.35 4.62 4.24
N ASP A 13 -9.14 5.15 3.04
CA ASP A 13 -10.05 5.00 1.93
C ASP A 13 -9.32 4.38 0.72
N ARG A 14 -10.12 3.86 -0.20
CA ARG A 14 -9.61 3.31 -1.47
C ARG A 14 -8.68 4.32 -2.15
N GLN A 15 -7.54 3.84 -2.63
CA GLN A 15 -6.53 4.64 -3.33
C GLN A 15 -5.61 5.43 -2.40
N ASP A 16 -5.90 5.46 -1.10
CA ASP A 16 -4.98 6.09 -0.14
C ASP A 16 -3.68 5.31 -0.04
N ILE A 17 -2.59 6.05 0.17
CA ILE A 17 -1.31 5.47 0.59
C ILE A 17 -1.18 5.70 2.09
N ILE A 18 -0.95 4.63 2.82
CA ILE A 18 -0.85 4.67 4.28
C ILE A 18 0.44 4.00 4.74
N TRP A 19 0.87 4.32 5.96
CA TRP A 19 1.87 3.53 6.66
C TRP A 19 1.14 2.44 7.45
N ILE A 20 1.69 1.23 7.42
CA ILE A 20 1.14 0.13 8.21
C ILE A 20 2.26 -0.84 8.60
N ASP A 21 2.16 -1.42 9.80
CA ASP A 21 3.06 -2.46 10.25
C ASP A 21 2.69 -3.78 9.60
N CYS A 22 3.59 -4.34 8.82
CA CYS A 22 3.38 -5.57 8.07
C CYS A 22 3.81 -6.82 8.83
N ASN A 23 4.35 -6.67 10.04
CA ASN A 23 4.71 -7.82 10.90
C ASN A 23 3.48 -8.46 11.55
N PRO A 24 3.52 -9.76 11.87
CA PRO A 24 4.56 -10.71 11.51
C PRO A 24 4.50 -11.08 10.02
N GLN A 25 5.66 -11.36 9.45
CA GLN A 25 5.75 -11.82 8.06
C GLN A 25 6.14 -13.29 8.01
N ALA A 26 5.81 -13.96 6.91
CA ALA A 26 6.21 -15.33 6.65
C ALA A 26 6.87 -15.41 5.27
N GLY A 27 8.03 -16.07 5.23
CA GLY A 27 8.75 -16.26 3.97
C GLY A 27 9.06 -14.96 3.24
N ARG A 28 8.53 -14.81 2.04
CA ARG A 28 8.80 -13.67 1.15
C ARG A 28 7.80 -12.52 1.29
N GLU A 29 6.96 -12.55 2.29
CA GLU A 29 6.03 -11.45 2.52
C GLU A 29 6.75 -10.20 3.00
N MET A 30 6.13 -9.04 2.78
CA MET A 30 6.64 -7.78 3.30
C MET A 30 6.64 -7.79 4.82
N ARG A 31 7.68 -7.22 5.41
CA ARG A 31 7.83 -7.11 6.87
C ARG A 31 8.09 -5.66 7.27
N ASP A 32 7.95 -5.39 8.55
CA ASP A 32 8.16 -4.06 9.14
C ASP A 32 7.10 -3.05 8.68
N ARG A 33 7.32 -1.80 9.01
CA ARG A 33 6.40 -0.73 8.65
C ARG A 33 6.71 -0.23 7.25
N HIS A 34 5.73 -0.32 6.37
CA HIS A 34 5.86 0.06 4.96
C HIS A 34 4.68 0.90 4.48
N PRO A 35 4.88 1.66 3.40
CA PRO A 35 3.74 2.20 2.67
C PRO A 35 2.87 1.08 2.11
N PHE A 36 1.58 1.33 2.06
CA PHE A 36 0.58 0.35 1.65
C PHE A 36 -0.50 1.06 0.84
N LEU A 37 -0.80 0.55 -0.34
CA LEU A 37 -1.85 1.10 -1.19
C LEU A 37 -3.17 0.44 -0.85
N VAL A 38 -4.15 1.23 -0.40
CA VAL A 38 -5.46 0.73 -0.02
C VAL A 38 -6.32 0.52 -1.25
N LEU A 39 -6.93 -0.66 -1.37
CA LEU A 39 -7.86 -0.99 -2.44
C LEU A 39 -9.31 -1.00 -1.97
N SER A 40 -9.55 -1.32 -0.71
CA SER A 40 -10.88 -1.41 -0.13
C SER A 40 -11.44 -0.04 0.24
N PRO A 41 -12.75 0.18 0.04
CA PRO A 41 -13.36 1.49 0.31
C PRO A 41 -13.49 1.80 1.79
N ARG A 42 -13.59 3.08 2.11
CA ARG A 42 -13.72 3.60 3.48
C ARG A 42 -14.82 2.89 4.26
N ALA A 43 -15.98 2.69 3.66
CA ALA A 43 -17.10 2.05 4.36
C ALA A 43 -16.75 0.64 4.85
N PHE A 44 -16.07 -0.14 4.02
CA PHE A 44 -15.58 -1.46 4.40
C PHE A 44 -14.53 -1.35 5.52
N ASN A 45 -13.58 -0.44 5.36
CA ASN A 45 -12.48 -0.28 6.30
C ASN A 45 -12.97 0.17 7.68
N ALA A 46 -13.95 1.05 7.71
CA ALA A 46 -14.56 1.50 8.97
C ALA A 46 -15.31 0.39 9.67
N ARG A 47 -16.08 -0.39 8.91
CA ARG A 47 -16.96 -1.42 9.46
C ARG A 47 -16.20 -2.63 9.97
N THR A 48 -15.15 -3.04 9.26
CA THR A 48 -14.42 -4.29 9.55
C THR A 48 -13.15 -4.08 10.34
N SER A 49 -12.64 -2.86 10.43
CA SER A 49 -11.27 -2.55 10.89
C SER A 49 -10.18 -3.15 10.01
N LEU A 50 -10.53 -3.67 8.85
CA LEU A 50 -9.57 -4.22 7.90
C LEU A 50 -9.36 -3.26 6.74
N VAL A 51 -8.17 -3.33 6.14
CA VAL A 51 -7.88 -2.80 4.81
C VAL A 51 -7.41 -3.94 3.94
N ILE A 52 -7.85 -3.95 2.69
CA ILE A 52 -7.33 -4.86 1.67
C ILE A 52 -6.53 -4.01 0.70
N GLY A 53 -5.31 -4.41 0.43
CA GLY A 53 -4.45 -3.62 -0.46
C GLY A 53 -3.13 -4.29 -0.76
N LEU A 54 -2.16 -3.47 -1.18
CA LEU A 54 -0.89 -3.93 -1.71
C LEU A 54 0.26 -3.17 -1.04
N PRO A 55 1.28 -3.87 -0.54
CA PRO A 55 2.45 -3.20 0.02
C PRO A 55 3.26 -2.48 -1.05
N MET A 56 3.96 -1.44 -0.64
CA MET A 56 4.85 -0.66 -1.49
C MET A 56 6.26 -0.68 -0.95
N THR A 57 7.25 -0.55 -1.83
CA THR A 57 8.66 -0.57 -1.44
C THR A 57 9.49 0.25 -2.43
N THR A 58 10.69 0.67 -1.99
CA THR A 58 11.69 1.28 -2.87
C THR A 58 12.85 0.32 -3.19
N ALA A 59 12.74 -0.94 -2.82
CA ALA A 59 13.79 -1.93 -3.07
C ALA A 59 14.01 -2.13 -4.57
N GLU A 60 15.21 -1.83 -5.05
CA GLU A 60 15.54 -1.73 -6.48
C GLU A 60 15.42 -3.05 -7.24
N TYR A 61 15.60 -4.19 -6.56
CA TYR A 61 15.46 -5.48 -7.23
C TYR A 61 14.07 -5.69 -7.84
N ASN A 62 13.08 -4.91 -7.41
CA ASN A 62 11.73 -4.98 -7.96
C ASN A 62 11.62 -4.42 -9.37
N ALA A 63 12.66 -3.74 -9.88
CA ALA A 63 12.69 -3.30 -11.29
C ALA A 63 12.53 -4.46 -12.27
N ASP A 64 13.01 -5.64 -11.87
CA ASP A 64 12.92 -6.87 -12.70
C ASP A 64 11.73 -7.75 -12.34
N ASN A 65 10.90 -7.32 -11.39
CA ASN A 65 9.73 -8.09 -10.99
C ASN A 65 8.53 -7.68 -11.87
N PRO A 66 7.98 -8.59 -12.71
CA PRO A 66 6.88 -8.22 -13.60
C PRO A 66 5.58 -7.87 -12.88
N PHE A 67 5.46 -8.22 -11.60
CA PHE A 67 4.28 -7.93 -10.80
C PHE A 67 4.43 -6.67 -9.95
N ALA A 68 5.61 -6.05 -9.94
CA ALA A 68 5.85 -4.81 -9.23
C ALA A 68 5.69 -3.64 -10.20
N LEU A 69 4.74 -2.77 -9.93
CA LEU A 69 4.49 -1.62 -10.78
C LEU A 69 5.22 -0.40 -10.25
N ALA A 70 6.09 0.17 -11.07
CA ALA A 70 6.77 1.43 -10.73
C ALA A 70 5.77 2.58 -10.82
N VAL A 71 5.64 3.35 -9.74
CA VAL A 71 4.69 4.47 -9.66
C VAL A 71 5.39 5.83 -9.53
N GLY A 72 6.67 5.87 -9.87
CA GLY A 72 7.48 7.08 -9.84
C GLY A 72 8.25 7.24 -8.54
N ALA A 73 9.01 8.34 -8.45
CA ALA A 73 9.75 8.68 -7.25
C ALA A 73 8.81 9.24 -6.19
N ALA A 74 8.87 8.73 -4.98
CA ALA A 74 8.07 9.24 -3.88
C ALA A 74 8.63 10.60 -3.45
N LYS A 75 7.85 11.67 -3.60
CA LYS A 75 8.22 13.00 -3.12
C LYS A 75 8.49 12.95 -1.62
N GLY A 76 9.64 13.47 -1.22
CA GLY A 76 9.99 13.57 0.19
C GLY A 76 10.40 12.27 0.85
N ALA A 77 10.36 11.14 0.16
CA ALA A 77 11.10 9.95 0.52
C ALA A 77 12.55 10.15 0.09
N LYS A 78 13.35 9.11 0.04
CA LYS A 78 14.73 9.24 -0.48
C LYS A 78 14.64 9.74 -1.92
N ALA A 79 15.15 10.95 -2.17
CA ALA A 79 15.07 11.59 -3.48
C ALA A 79 15.62 10.68 -4.57
N GLY A 80 14.90 10.59 -5.68
CA GLY A 80 15.32 9.81 -6.84
C GLY A 80 15.03 8.31 -6.77
N LYS A 81 14.50 7.78 -5.66
CA LYS A 81 14.14 6.37 -5.60
C LYS A 81 12.74 6.13 -6.16
N THR A 82 12.65 5.13 -7.02
CA THR A 82 11.36 4.67 -7.55
C THR A 82 10.62 3.88 -6.50
N SER A 83 9.33 4.15 -6.35
CA SER A 83 8.43 3.33 -5.54
C SER A 83 7.78 2.25 -6.39
N TYR A 84 7.63 1.06 -5.84
CA TYR A 84 6.98 -0.07 -6.50
C TYR A 84 5.79 -0.52 -5.69
N VAL A 85 4.67 -0.77 -6.36
CA VAL A 85 3.50 -1.43 -5.78
C VAL A 85 3.62 -2.92 -6.06
N LEU A 86 3.60 -3.74 -5.01
CA LEU A 86 3.78 -5.19 -5.13
C LEU A 86 2.43 -5.85 -5.39
N CYS A 87 2.02 -5.90 -6.65
CA CYS A 87 0.69 -6.38 -7.04
C CYS A 87 0.50 -7.88 -6.78
N HIS A 88 1.58 -8.63 -6.56
CA HIS A 88 1.53 -10.07 -6.27
C HIS A 88 1.42 -10.38 -4.78
N GLN A 89 1.32 -9.35 -3.93
CA GLN A 89 1.21 -9.53 -2.48
C GLN A 89 -0.02 -8.85 -1.89
N PRO A 90 -1.23 -9.16 -2.38
CA PRO A 90 -2.43 -8.60 -1.77
C PRO A 90 -2.56 -9.08 -0.33
N LYS A 91 -2.86 -8.15 0.57
CA LYS A 91 -2.95 -8.42 2.01
C LYS A 91 -4.22 -7.81 2.58
N SER A 92 -4.72 -8.45 3.62
CA SER A 92 -5.77 -7.90 4.45
C SER A 92 -5.20 -7.71 5.86
N PHE A 93 -5.18 -6.48 6.32
CA PHE A 93 -4.60 -6.11 7.62
C PHE A 93 -5.63 -5.40 8.49
N ASP A 94 -5.58 -5.64 9.81
CA ASP A 94 -6.29 -4.81 10.77
C ASP A 94 -5.55 -3.48 10.91
N TRP A 95 -6.09 -2.43 10.31
CA TRP A 95 -5.39 -1.14 10.25
C TRP A 95 -5.35 -0.42 11.60
N ARG A 96 -6.26 -0.71 12.51
CA ARG A 96 -6.23 -0.11 13.85
C ARG A 96 -5.16 -0.76 14.73
N ILE A 97 -5.14 -2.07 14.80
CA ILE A 97 -4.17 -2.82 15.60
C ILE A 97 -2.75 -2.61 15.06
N ARG A 98 -2.60 -2.54 13.74
CA ARG A 98 -1.31 -2.33 13.10
C ARG A 98 -0.91 -0.86 13.00
N GLU A 99 -1.59 0.01 13.71
CA GLU A 99 -1.26 1.42 13.87
C GLU A 99 -1.07 2.14 12.54
N ALA A 100 -1.98 1.93 11.61
CA ALA A 100 -1.93 2.60 10.32
C ALA A 100 -2.07 4.12 10.47
N SER A 101 -1.37 4.84 9.63
CA SER A 101 -1.42 6.30 9.61
C SER A 101 -1.28 6.82 8.18
N PRO A 102 -1.73 8.05 7.90
CA PRO A 102 -1.59 8.62 6.56
C PRO A 102 -0.13 8.73 6.15
N HIS A 103 0.16 8.35 4.89
CA HIS A 103 1.44 8.64 4.26
C HIS A 103 1.42 10.07 3.72
N ARG A 104 2.60 10.73 3.65
CA ARG A 104 2.67 12.10 3.15
C ARG A 104 2.18 12.26 1.71
N LEU A 105 2.30 11.22 0.91
CA LEU A 105 1.77 11.23 -0.46
C LEU A 105 0.25 11.18 -0.50
N LYS A 106 -0.38 10.76 0.57
CA LYS A 106 -1.82 10.69 0.80
C LYS A 106 -2.55 9.77 -0.15
N ARG A 107 -2.45 9.99 -1.45
CA ARG A 107 -3.28 9.30 -2.45
C ARG A 107 -2.46 9.04 -3.71
N LEU A 108 -2.57 7.84 -4.25
CA LEU A 108 -1.96 7.53 -5.54
C LEU A 108 -2.82 8.16 -6.64
N PRO A 109 -2.22 8.89 -7.63
CA PRO A 109 -2.99 9.45 -8.73
C PRO A 109 -3.75 8.37 -9.51
N ASP A 110 -4.82 8.78 -10.18
CA ASP A 110 -5.74 7.86 -10.86
C ASP A 110 -5.04 6.99 -11.91
N SER A 111 -4.19 7.58 -12.76
CA SER A 111 -3.54 6.84 -13.84
C SER A 111 -2.71 5.67 -13.32
N PRO A 112 -1.72 5.85 -12.42
CA PRO A 112 -1.00 4.70 -11.87
C PRO A 112 -1.88 3.78 -11.05
N PHE A 113 -2.93 4.29 -10.40
CA PHE A 113 -3.85 3.44 -9.67
C PHE A 113 -4.57 2.46 -10.59
N PHE A 114 -5.06 2.93 -11.74
CA PHE A 114 -5.72 2.06 -12.70
C PHE A 114 -4.75 1.05 -13.32
N GLU A 115 -3.49 1.40 -13.50
CA GLU A 115 -2.46 0.45 -13.94
C GLU A 115 -2.24 -0.65 -12.91
N VAL A 116 -2.21 -0.30 -11.63
CA VAL A 116 -2.11 -1.28 -10.54
C VAL A 116 -3.31 -2.24 -10.57
N CYS A 117 -4.50 -1.70 -10.71
CA CYS A 117 -5.71 -2.52 -10.78
C CYS A 117 -5.67 -3.48 -11.98
N ALA A 118 -5.16 -3.03 -13.12
CA ALA A 118 -5.03 -3.87 -14.31
C ALA A 118 -4.06 -5.03 -14.09
N VAL A 119 -2.92 -4.77 -13.45
CA VAL A 119 -1.94 -5.82 -13.13
C VAL A 119 -2.53 -6.81 -12.13
N LEU A 120 -3.16 -6.31 -11.08
CA LEU A 120 -3.79 -7.17 -10.08
C LEU A 120 -4.88 -8.04 -10.70
N ASN A 121 -5.66 -7.48 -11.62
CA ASN A 121 -6.73 -8.23 -12.29
C ASN A 121 -6.21 -9.35 -13.19
N GLN A 122 -4.96 -9.28 -13.63
CA GLN A 122 -4.31 -10.39 -14.34
C GLN A 122 -3.92 -11.52 -13.40
N ILE A 123 -3.67 -11.20 -12.13
CA ILE A 123 -3.30 -12.20 -11.11
C ILE A 123 -4.56 -12.80 -10.49
N ILE A 124 -5.51 -11.95 -10.15
CA ILE A 124 -6.79 -12.33 -9.54
C ILE A 124 -7.89 -11.82 -10.45
N GLN A 125 -8.49 -12.71 -11.22
CA GLN A 125 -9.56 -12.31 -12.13
C GLN A 125 -10.88 -12.22 -11.38
N LEU A 126 -11.34 -10.98 -11.15
CA LEU A 126 -12.56 -10.72 -10.42
C LEU A 126 -13.78 -10.55 -11.33
N ALA A 127 -13.56 -10.26 -12.60
CA ALA A 127 -14.61 -10.10 -13.59
C ALA A 127 -14.11 -10.35 -15.00
#